data_cd77bade1a90f7221f465b4eed04a2d4
#
_entry.id   cd77bade1a90f7221f465b4eed04a2d4
#
_cell.length_a   1.000
_cell.length_b   1.000
_cell.length_c   1.000
_cell.angle_alpha   90.00
_cell.angle_beta   90.00
_cell.angle_gamma   90.00
#
_symmetry.space_group_name_H-M   'P 1'
#
loop_
_entity.id
_entity.type
_entity.pdbx_description
1 polymer ?
#
loop_
_entity_poly.entity_id
_entity_poly.type
_entity_poly.pdbx_seq_one_letter_code
_entity_poly.pdbx_strand_id
1 'polypeptide(L)'
;MKLIALILGLIIERAATHLLHLRELRWFDAYFDYGEAQARKFPAGFGLIGSLVVLFLPVLPVVVISVAFRDVLWDLPYLLFAVIVLLFSLGPRDLGEEVDEFRRASTTGDDATVQRVGKVLMETDGDDEPVPRAIGEAIFVQANNRIFGVVFWFVAFGPLGAWLFRVSDLYRRRSAFESSRSGNENNHVELIHGVLSFIPARLAALGYAVGGSFDDAFDAWREYRRDDDEPFPKTTDRISAAVGCGAMEVGGNVPATNEAAAGGAMRLVTRALFFWITVLALMTLFGWAV
;
A
#
# COMPACT_ATOMS: atom_id res chain seq x y z
N MET A 1 -3.66 22.87 5.43
CA MET A 1 -2.29 22.52 4.96
C MET A 1 -2.15 21.08 4.47
N LYS A 2 -2.63 20.06 5.19
CA LYS A 2 -2.49 18.63 4.79
C LYS A 2 -3.08 18.30 3.42
N LEU A 3 -4.29 18.80 3.09
CA LEU A 3 -4.92 18.56 1.78
C LEU A 3 -4.10 19.14 0.62
N ILE A 4 -3.54 20.34 0.80
CA ILE A 4 -2.68 20.97 -0.22
C ILE A 4 -1.43 20.14 -0.44
N ALA A 5 -0.77 19.69 0.64
CA ALA A 5 0.39 18.81 0.56
C ALA A 5 0.05 17.48 -0.13
N LEU A 6 -1.12 16.90 0.17
CA LEU A 6 -1.59 15.65 -0.45
C LEU A 6 -1.80 15.82 -1.96
N ILE A 7 -2.54 16.85 -2.36
CA ILE A 7 -2.82 17.10 -3.78
C ILE A 7 -1.52 17.41 -4.53
N LEU A 8 -0.66 18.27 -3.98
CA LEU A 8 0.65 18.58 -4.58
C LEU A 8 1.51 17.32 -4.68
N GLY A 9 1.57 16.50 -3.63
CA GLY A 9 2.31 15.24 -3.63
C GLY A 9 1.84 14.28 -4.72
N LEU A 10 0.53 14.06 -4.85
CA LEU A 10 -0.03 13.20 -5.88
C LEU A 10 0.16 13.75 -7.31
N ILE A 11 0.07 15.07 -7.51
CA ILE A 11 0.34 15.69 -8.80
C ILE A 11 1.82 15.57 -9.18
N ILE A 12 2.72 15.85 -8.24
CA ILE A 12 4.17 15.74 -8.44
C ILE A 12 4.56 14.29 -8.71
N GLU A 13 4.00 13.33 -7.96
CA GLU A 13 4.23 11.92 -8.21
C GLU A 13 3.91 11.55 -9.65
N ARG A 14 2.72 11.90 -10.12
CA ARG A 14 2.29 11.59 -11.49
C ARG A 14 3.07 12.34 -12.58
N ALA A 15 3.56 13.55 -12.28
CA ALA A 15 4.33 14.36 -13.24
C ALA A 15 5.82 14.03 -13.25
N ALA A 16 6.38 13.56 -12.12
CA ALA A 16 7.81 13.41 -11.92
C ALA A 16 8.28 11.95 -11.85
N THR A 17 7.45 10.99 -12.27
CA THR A 17 7.73 9.55 -12.22
C THR A 17 9.07 9.19 -12.86
N HIS A 18 9.44 9.86 -13.96
CA HIS A 18 10.72 9.63 -14.65
C HIS A 18 11.97 10.20 -13.93
N LEU A 19 11.80 11.07 -12.93
CA LEU A 19 12.92 11.77 -12.29
C LEU A 19 13.32 11.12 -10.94
N LEU A 20 12.52 10.23 -10.39
CA LEU A 20 12.63 9.83 -9.00
C LEU A 20 13.15 8.38 -8.81
N HIS A 21 14.14 7.95 -9.58
CA HIS A 21 14.87 6.68 -9.38
C HIS A 21 15.53 6.58 -7.98
N LEU A 22 15.61 7.68 -7.23
CA LEU A 22 16.16 7.76 -5.87
C LEU A 22 15.22 7.19 -4.78
N ARG A 23 14.00 6.80 -5.13
CA ARG A 23 13.00 6.28 -4.17
C ARG A 23 13.18 4.80 -3.82
N GLU A 24 14.14 4.10 -4.43
CA GLU A 24 14.47 2.73 -4.02
C GLU A 24 15.14 2.77 -2.65
N LEU A 25 14.36 2.56 -1.61
CA LEU A 25 14.80 2.56 -0.20
C LEU A 25 15.55 1.25 0.16
N ARG A 26 16.39 0.73 -0.74
CA ARG A 26 17.14 -0.54 -0.57
C ARG A 26 18.07 -0.54 0.65
N TRP A 27 18.50 0.63 1.10
CA TRP A 27 19.31 0.73 2.31
C TRP A 27 18.53 0.32 3.58
N PHE A 28 17.19 0.33 3.55
CA PHE A 28 16.36 -0.20 4.62
C PHE A 28 16.50 -1.71 4.79
N ASP A 29 16.84 -2.47 3.73
CA ASP A 29 17.00 -3.91 3.83
C ASP A 29 18.09 -4.27 4.85
N ALA A 30 19.27 -3.65 4.73
CA ALA A 30 20.37 -3.85 5.68
C ALA A 30 20.01 -3.39 7.10
N TYR A 31 19.21 -2.33 7.22
CA TYR A 31 18.73 -1.84 8.50
C TYR A 31 17.78 -2.86 9.17
N PHE A 32 16.82 -3.41 8.42
CA PHE A 32 15.88 -4.39 8.95
C PHE A 32 16.60 -5.70 9.33
N ASP A 33 17.53 -6.18 8.50
CA ASP A 33 18.32 -7.38 8.79
C ASP A 33 19.12 -7.22 10.10
N TYR A 34 19.76 -6.07 10.27
CA TYR A 34 20.48 -5.76 11.50
C TYR A 34 19.53 -5.67 12.69
N GLY A 35 18.39 -5.00 12.54
CA GLY A 35 17.37 -4.85 13.57
C GLY A 35 16.80 -6.19 14.03
N GLU A 36 16.45 -7.08 13.09
CA GLU A 36 15.99 -8.42 13.41
C GLU A 36 17.07 -9.28 14.08
N ALA A 37 18.30 -9.21 13.60
CA ALA A 37 19.42 -9.91 14.23
C ALA A 37 19.65 -9.48 15.70
N GLN A 38 19.40 -8.19 16.01
CA GLN A 38 19.44 -7.73 17.41
C GLN A 38 18.20 -8.14 18.18
N ALA A 39 17.00 -8.05 17.59
CA ALA A 39 15.75 -8.44 18.25
C ALA A 39 15.74 -9.93 18.66
N ARG A 40 16.36 -10.79 17.84
CA ARG A 40 16.49 -12.24 18.13
C ARG A 40 17.41 -12.56 19.33
N LYS A 41 18.25 -11.62 19.79
CA LYS A 41 19.08 -11.80 21.00
C LYS A 41 18.29 -11.64 22.29
N PHE A 42 17.10 -11.05 22.22
CA PHE A 42 16.21 -10.92 23.37
C PHE A 42 15.38 -12.19 23.57
N PRO A 43 14.92 -12.49 24.81
CA PRO A 43 14.03 -13.60 25.06
C PRO A 43 12.78 -13.55 24.19
N ALA A 44 12.23 -14.70 23.82
CA ALA A 44 11.10 -14.83 22.88
C ALA A 44 9.87 -13.95 23.24
N GLY A 45 9.65 -13.64 24.53
CA GLY A 45 8.58 -12.75 24.97
C GLY A 45 8.76 -11.28 24.58
N PHE A 46 9.92 -10.85 24.10
CA PHE A 46 10.23 -9.47 23.68
C PHE A 46 10.23 -9.27 22.15
N GLY A 47 9.88 -10.30 21.38
CA GLY A 47 9.90 -10.21 19.91
C GLY A 47 9.06 -9.07 19.35
N LEU A 48 7.84 -8.87 19.87
CA LEU A 48 6.97 -7.76 19.48
C LEU A 48 7.61 -6.39 19.79
N ILE A 49 8.19 -6.26 20.99
CA ILE A 49 8.86 -5.00 21.39
C ILE A 49 10.05 -4.72 20.50
N GLY A 50 10.85 -5.74 20.19
CA GLY A 50 11.97 -5.63 19.25
C GLY A 50 11.53 -5.14 17.87
N SER A 51 10.47 -5.75 17.31
CA SER A 51 9.91 -5.33 16.02
C SER A 51 9.37 -3.88 16.06
N LEU A 52 8.72 -3.49 17.16
CA LEU A 52 8.27 -2.10 17.35
C LEU A 52 9.44 -1.11 17.41
N VAL A 53 10.52 -1.44 18.12
CA VAL A 53 11.71 -0.59 18.16
C VAL A 53 12.32 -0.42 16.77
N VAL A 54 12.46 -1.50 16.02
CA VAL A 54 12.96 -1.47 14.63
C VAL A 54 12.05 -0.62 13.75
N LEU A 55 10.74 -0.70 13.92
CA LEU A 55 9.77 0.09 13.16
C LEU A 55 9.83 1.59 13.51
N PHE A 56 9.86 1.93 14.80
CA PHE A 56 9.74 3.34 15.23
C PHE A 56 11.05 4.13 15.13
N LEU A 57 12.21 3.49 15.13
CA LEU A 57 13.50 4.19 15.07
C LEU A 57 13.65 5.05 13.80
N PRO A 58 13.31 4.59 12.57
CA PRO A 58 13.35 5.42 11.36
C PRO A 58 12.28 6.53 11.32
N VAL A 59 11.28 6.45 12.19
CA VAL A 59 10.20 7.44 12.28
C VAL A 59 10.63 8.65 13.13
N LEU A 60 11.55 8.46 14.08
CA LEU A 60 12.03 9.52 14.97
C LEU A 60 12.56 10.78 14.24
N PRO A 61 13.41 10.68 13.20
CA PRO A 61 13.86 11.86 12.46
C PRO A 61 12.70 12.67 11.86
N VAL A 62 11.65 11.97 11.35
CA VAL A 62 10.46 12.62 10.78
C VAL A 62 9.68 13.36 11.85
N VAL A 63 9.58 12.80 13.07
CA VAL A 63 8.96 13.47 14.23
C VAL A 63 9.73 14.76 14.57
N VAL A 64 11.05 14.66 14.74
CA VAL A 64 11.91 15.80 15.12
C VAL A 64 11.80 16.92 14.09
N ILE A 65 11.92 16.60 12.80
CA ILE A 65 11.83 17.59 11.72
C ILE A 65 10.42 18.19 11.64
N SER A 66 9.37 17.36 11.79
CA SER A 66 7.99 17.84 11.79
C SER A 66 7.71 18.84 12.92
N VAL A 67 8.27 18.59 14.10
CA VAL A 67 8.13 19.52 15.25
C VAL A 67 8.96 20.78 15.04
N ALA A 68 10.20 20.64 14.52
CA ALA A 68 11.09 21.76 14.29
C ALA A 68 10.58 22.77 13.24
N PHE A 69 9.80 22.29 12.26
CA PHE A 69 9.28 23.15 11.18
C PHE A 69 7.87 23.67 11.43
N ARG A 70 7.23 23.30 12.54
CA ARG A 70 5.94 23.88 12.93
C ARG A 70 6.14 25.36 13.29
N ASP A 71 5.18 26.18 12.87
CA ASP A 71 5.13 27.62 13.18
C ASP A 71 6.31 28.43 12.61
N VAL A 72 7.11 27.87 11.70
CA VAL A 72 8.22 28.58 11.06
C VAL A 72 7.80 29.08 9.68
N LEU A 73 7.97 30.38 9.41
CA LEU A 73 7.73 31.03 8.10
C LEU A 73 6.40 30.63 7.46
N TRP A 74 5.29 30.77 8.17
CA TRP A 74 3.93 30.48 7.69
C TRP A 74 3.74 29.02 7.26
N ASP A 75 4.39 28.07 7.95
CA ASP A 75 4.32 26.62 7.67
C ASP A 75 4.81 26.19 6.28
N LEU A 76 5.46 27.05 5.50
CA LEU A 76 5.95 26.70 4.18
C LEU A 76 7.05 25.63 4.21
N PRO A 77 8.04 25.66 5.13
CA PRO A 77 9.01 24.58 5.28
C PRO A 77 8.36 23.26 5.67
N TYR A 78 7.32 23.30 6.53
CA TYR A 78 6.56 22.10 6.91
C TYR A 78 5.80 21.54 5.70
N LEU A 79 5.17 22.37 4.87
CA LEU A 79 4.48 21.95 3.65
C LEU A 79 5.45 21.23 2.69
N LEU A 80 6.62 21.84 2.43
CA LEU A 80 7.62 21.24 1.57
C LEU A 80 8.13 19.90 2.12
N PHE A 81 8.42 19.84 3.42
CA PHE A 81 8.80 18.61 4.09
C PHE A 81 7.70 17.54 4.00
N ALA A 82 6.44 17.91 4.24
CA ALA A 82 5.30 17.01 4.16
C ALA A 82 5.12 16.42 2.75
N VAL A 83 5.29 17.23 1.71
CA VAL A 83 5.28 16.76 0.31
C VAL A 83 6.44 15.80 0.04
N ILE A 84 7.65 16.11 0.48
CA ILE A 84 8.81 15.25 0.29
C ILE A 84 8.58 13.89 0.98
N VAL A 85 8.16 13.89 2.25
CA VAL A 85 7.90 12.64 2.97
C VAL A 85 6.77 11.84 2.31
N LEU A 86 5.71 12.50 1.86
CA LEU A 86 4.61 11.83 1.14
C LEU A 86 5.11 11.18 -0.15
N LEU A 87 5.91 11.88 -0.95
CA LEU A 87 6.50 11.34 -2.17
C LEU A 87 7.35 10.09 -1.92
N PHE A 88 8.16 10.08 -0.85
CA PHE A 88 8.94 8.90 -0.46
C PHE A 88 8.05 7.77 0.10
N SER A 89 6.90 8.10 0.67
CA SER A 89 5.96 7.13 1.25
C SER A 89 5.11 6.43 0.19
N LEU A 90 4.75 7.08 -0.92
CA LEU A 90 3.98 6.50 -2.02
C LEU A 90 4.73 5.41 -2.80
N GLY A 91 6.05 5.33 -2.66
CA GLY A 91 6.85 4.22 -3.18
C GLY A 91 7.74 4.57 -4.37
N PRO A 92 8.65 3.64 -4.78
CA PRO A 92 9.68 3.90 -5.77
C PRO A 92 9.16 3.94 -7.20
N ARG A 93 8.13 3.16 -7.50
CA ARG A 93 7.44 3.13 -8.81
C ARG A 93 5.96 3.38 -8.62
N ASP A 94 5.37 4.11 -9.55
CA ASP A 94 3.92 4.23 -9.64
C ASP A 94 3.33 2.86 -9.97
N LEU A 95 2.34 2.42 -9.16
CA LEU A 95 1.61 1.18 -9.40
C LEU A 95 1.00 1.16 -10.81
N GLY A 96 0.54 2.33 -11.31
CA GLY A 96 0.02 2.47 -12.65
C GLY A 96 1.04 2.15 -13.73
N GLU A 97 2.30 2.57 -13.57
CA GLU A 97 3.38 2.24 -14.54
C GLU A 97 3.70 0.74 -14.56
N GLU A 98 3.77 0.10 -13.38
CA GLU A 98 3.99 -1.35 -13.28
C GLU A 98 2.84 -2.13 -13.94
N VAL A 99 1.60 -1.71 -13.70
CA VAL A 99 0.40 -2.31 -14.32
C VAL A 99 0.39 -2.08 -15.83
N ASP A 100 0.76 -0.89 -16.31
CA ASP A 100 0.84 -0.61 -17.75
C ASP A 100 1.98 -1.38 -18.43
N GLU A 101 3.11 -1.56 -17.76
CA GLU A 101 4.20 -2.44 -18.25
C GLU A 101 3.72 -3.88 -18.38
N PHE A 102 3.04 -4.41 -17.34
CA PHE A 102 2.46 -5.74 -17.35
C PHE A 102 1.43 -5.93 -18.49
N ARG A 103 0.54 -4.97 -18.67
CA ARG A 103 -0.48 -5.00 -19.73
C ARG A 103 0.13 -4.99 -21.13
N ARG A 104 1.13 -4.13 -21.37
CA ARG A 104 1.82 -4.09 -22.67
C ARG A 104 2.52 -5.42 -22.96
N ALA A 105 3.23 -5.97 -21.99
CA ALA A 105 3.89 -7.27 -22.12
C ALA A 105 2.87 -8.38 -22.42
N SER A 106 1.75 -8.42 -21.71
CA SER A 106 0.66 -9.39 -21.95
C SER A 106 0.06 -9.27 -23.35
N THR A 107 -0.04 -8.03 -23.90
CA THR A 107 -0.59 -7.80 -25.25
C THR A 107 0.41 -8.17 -26.33
N THR A 108 1.72 -7.98 -26.09
CA THR A 108 2.78 -8.26 -27.07
C THR A 108 3.29 -9.70 -27.03
N GLY A 109 2.84 -10.51 -26.04
CA GLY A 109 3.32 -11.88 -25.85
C GLY A 109 4.75 -11.95 -25.30
N ASP A 110 5.20 -10.95 -24.56
CA ASP A 110 6.48 -10.96 -23.84
C ASP A 110 6.33 -11.66 -22.49
N ASP A 111 6.33 -12.98 -22.51
CA ASP A 111 6.15 -13.83 -21.34
C ASP A 111 7.21 -13.58 -20.25
N ALA A 112 8.44 -13.24 -20.63
CA ALA A 112 9.51 -12.95 -19.68
C ALA A 112 9.20 -11.70 -18.84
N THR A 113 8.70 -10.65 -19.48
CA THR A 113 8.29 -9.43 -18.77
C THR A 113 6.99 -9.65 -17.98
N VAL A 114 6.01 -10.42 -18.51
CA VAL A 114 4.79 -10.79 -17.79
C VAL A 114 5.13 -11.51 -16.49
N GLN A 115 5.99 -12.52 -16.53
CA GLN A 115 6.42 -13.22 -15.33
C GLN A 115 7.19 -12.33 -14.36
N ARG A 116 8.14 -11.54 -14.83
CA ARG A 116 8.93 -10.65 -13.99
C ARG A 116 8.07 -9.61 -13.27
N VAL A 117 7.20 -8.92 -13.98
CA VAL A 117 6.32 -7.88 -13.39
C VAL A 117 5.21 -8.52 -12.56
N GLY A 118 4.67 -9.65 -13.00
CA GLY A 118 3.68 -10.43 -12.26
C GLY A 118 4.19 -10.85 -10.88
N LYS A 119 5.43 -11.37 -10.78
CA LYS A 119 6.08 -11.69 -9.50
C LYS A 119 6.20 -10.47 -8.57
N VAL A 120 6.56 -9.31 -9.13
CA VAL A 120 6.65 -8.06 -8.35
C VAL A 120 5.28 -7.63 -7.82
N LEU A 121 4.24 -7.69 -8.66
CA LEU A 121 2.88 -7.32 -8.25
C LEU A 121 2.32 -8.28 -7.20
N MET A 122 2.51 -9.59 -7.38
CA MET A 122 2.04 -10.63 -6.47
C MET A 122 2.93 -10.83 -5.23
N GLU A 123 4.08 -10.14 -5.15
CA GLU A 123 5.08 -10.31 -4.08
C GLU A 123 5.48 -11.79 -3.88
N THR A 124 5.67 -12.54 -4.96
CA THR A 124 6.04 -13.96 -4.92
C THR A 124 7.34 -14.23 -5.65
N ASP A 125 8.11 -15.19 -5.14
CA ASP A 125 9.30 -15.73 -5.80
C ASP A 125 8.98 -17.02 -6.59
N GLY A 126 7.73 -17.50 -6.53
CA GLY A 126 7.26 -18.69 -7.27
C GLY A 126 7.36 -18.53 -8.78
N ASP A 127 7.46 -19.66 -9.48
CA ASP A 127 7.45 -19.69 -10.96
C ASP A 127 6.05 -19.92 -11.54
N ASP A 128 5.02 -19.79 -10.71
CA ASP A 128 3.63 -19.93 -11.13
C ASP A 128 3.25 -18.86 -12.16
N GLU A 129 2.56 -19.28 -13.19
CA GLU A 129 2.09 -18.38 -14.24
C GLU A 129 1.01 -17.47 -13.69
N PRO A 130 1.09 -16.13 -13.91
CA PRO A 130 0.09 -15.20 -13.43
C PRO A 130 -1.28 -15.50 -14.03
N VAL A 131 -2.29 -15.69 -13.18
CA VAL A 131 -3.69 -15.85 -13.61
C VAL A 131 -4.47 -14.55 -13.41
N PRO A 132 -5.53 -14.28 -14.23
CA PRO A 132 -6.22 -12.99 -14.23
C PRO A 132 -6.74 -12.57 -12.86
N ARG A 133 -7.31 -13.51 -12.10
CA ARG A 133 -7.82 -13.24 -10.75
C ARG A 133 -6.71 -12.86 -9.78
N ALA A 134 -5.61 -13.61 -9.75
CA ALA A 134 -4.48 -13.35 -8.86
C ALA A 134 -3.84 -11.97 -9.14
N ILE A 135 -3.75 -11.58 -10.40
CA ILE A 135 -3.26 -10.23 -10.79
C ILE A 135 -4.21 -9.14 -10.31
N GLY A 136 -5.52 -9.33 -10.47
CA GLY A 136 -6.53 -8.39 -9.95
C GLY A 136 -6.43 -8.23 -8.43
N GLU A 137 -6.39 -9.33 -7.70
CA GLU A 137 -6.23 -9.36 -6.24
C GLU A 137 -4.95 -8.66 -5.80
N ALA A 138 -3.82 -8.97 -6.45
CA ALA A 138 -2.54 -8.37 -6.16
C ALA A 138 -2.55 -6.83 -6.34
N ILE A 139 -3.16 -6.34 -7.42
CA ILE A 139 -3.26 -4.89 -7.67
C ILE A 139 -4.07 -4.19 -6.56
N PHE A 140 -5.16 -4.77 -6.07
CA PHE A 140 -5.94 -4.18 -4.99
C PHE A 140 -5.18 -4.17 -3.66
N VAL A 141 -4.43 -5.23 -3.34
CA VAL A 141 -3.54 -5.29 -2.18
C VAL A 141 -2.43 -4.24 -2.29
N GLN A 142 -1.77 -4.16 -3.45
CA GLN A 142 -0.71 -3.17 -3.69
C GLN A 142 -1.25 -1.74 -3.62
N ALA A 143 -2.46 -1.48 -4.15
CA ALA A 143 -3.09 -0.16 -4.06
C ALA A 143 -3.36 0.24 -2.60
N ASN A 144 -3.80 -0.70 -1.75
CA ASN A 144 -3.93 -0.43 -0.33
C ASN A 144 -2.58 -0.09 0.31
N ASN A 145 -1.55 -0.90 0.07
CA ASN A 145 -0.25 -0.77 0.73
C ASN A 145 0.58 0.42 0.23
N ARG A 146 0.42 0.82 -1.04
CA ARG A 146 1.20 1.92 -1.65
C ARG A 146 0.45 3.26 -1.70
N ILE A 147 -0.89 3.24 -1.78
CA ILE A 147 -1.69 4.45 -2.01
C ILE A 147 -2.65 4.71 -0.85
N PHE A 148 -3.67 3.87 -0.66
CA PHE A 148 -4.76 4.15 0.29
C PHE A 148 -4.29 4.21 1.74
N GLY A 149 -3.43 3.29 2.17
CA GLY A 149 -2.85 3.29 3.50
C GLY A 149 -1.98 4.52 3.76
N VAL A 150 -1.13 4.88 2.80
CA VAL A 150 -0.29 6.10 2.89
C VAL A 150 -1.15 7.36 2.97
N VAL A 151 -2.14 7.50 2.08
CA VAL A 151 -3.07 8.64 2.05
C VAL A 151 -3.86 8.74 3.36
N PHE A 152 -4.42 7.62 3.84
CA PHE A 152 -5.15 7.57 5.10
C PHE A 152 -4.32 8.06 6.28
N TRP A 153 -3.13 7.49 6.46
CA TRP A 153 -2.26 7.84 7.58
C TRP A 153 -1.67 9.23 7.45
N PHE A 154 -1.46 9.72 6.22
CA PHE A 154 -1.09 11.11 5.98
C PHE A 154 -2.19 12.08 6.42
N VAL A 155 -3.44 11.80 6.11
CA VAL A 155 -4.58 12.63 6.55
C VAL A 155 -4.71 12.60 8.08
N ALA A 156 -4.57 11.42 8.69
CA ALA A 156 -4.70 11.25 10.15
C ALA A 156 -3.57 11.96 10.92
N PHE A 157 -2.31 11.66 10.59
CA PHE A 157 -1.14 12.09 11.37
C PHE A 157 -0.11 12.91 10.57
N GLY A 158 -0.42 13.32 9.34
CA GLY A 158 0.50 14.06 8.47
C GLY A 158 1.67 13.20 7.98
N PRO A 159 2.83 13.82 7.71
CA PRO A 159 4.01 13.12 7.18
C PRO A 159 4.48 11.98 8.08
N LEU A 160 4.29 12.11 9.39
CA LEU A 160 4.61 11.06 10.35
C LEU A 160 3.83 9.77 10.09
N GLY A 161 2.50 9.89 9.89
CA GLY A 161 1.63 8.75 9.65
C GLY A 161 1.95 8.05 8.33
N ALA A 162 2.14 8.82 7.25
CA ALA A 162 2.52 8.28 5.96
C ALA A 162 3.84 7.49 6.02
N TRP A 163 4.84 8.07 6.68
CA TRP A 163 6.14 7.44 6.82
C TRP A 163 6.09 6.18 7.69
N LEU A 164 5.38 6.22 8.82
CA LEU A 164 5.19 5.04 9.68
C LEU A 164 4.57 3.89 8.91
N PHE A 165 3.50 4.15 8.14
CA PHE A 165 2.85 3.13 7.33
C PHE A 165 3.80 2.58 6.27
N ARG A 166 4.56 3.45 5.59
CA ARG A 166 5.54 3.03 4.58
C ARG A 166 6.66 2.17 5.15
N VAL A 167 7.23 2.56 6.30
CA VAL A 167 8.27 1.77 6.96
C VAL A 167 7.73 0.40 7.40
N SER A 168 6.47 0.33 7.87
CA SER A 168 5.83 -0.95 8.23
C SER A 168 5.65 -1.88 7.02
N ASP A 169 5.28 -1.34 5.84
CA ASP A 169 5.16 -2.11 4.61
C ASP A 169 6.52 -2.63 4.13
N LEU A 170 7.56 -1.78 4.14
CA LEU A 170 8.93 -2.19 3.78
C LEU A 170 9.45 -3.28 4.71
N TYR A 171 9.20 -3.16 6.01
CA TYR A 171 9.61 -4.16 6.99
C TYR A 171 8.88 -5.48 6.78
N ARG A 172 7.55 -5.45 6.53
CA ARG A 172 6.76 -6.63 6.20
C ARG A 172 7.31 -7.36 4.96
N ARG A 173 7.57 -6.62 3.87
CA ARG A 173 8.13 -7.20 2.63
C ARG A 173 9.50 -7.84 2.86
N ARG A 174 10.37 -7.17 3.61
CA ARG A 174 11.69 -7.73 3.94
C ARG A 174 11.57 -8.97 4.80
N SER A 175 10.70 -8.96 5.83
CA SER A 175 10.45 -10.12 6.69
C SER A 175 9.88 -11.30 5.90
N ALA A 176 8.93 -11.08 4.98
CA ALA A 176 8.37 -12.11 4.11
C ALA A 176 9.45 -12.73 3.20
N PHE A 177 10.32 -11.90 2.61
CA PHE A 177 11.45 -12.37 1.79
C PHE A 177 12.43 -13.23 2.59
N GLU A 178 12.80 -12.82 3.79
CA GLU A 178 13.68 -13.62 4.66
C GLU A 178 13.01 -14.91 5.14
N SER A 179 11.69 -14.88 5.41
CA SER A 179 10.91 -16.06 5.80
C SER A 179 10.88 -17.12 4.71
N SER A 180 10.72 -16.71 3.45
CA SER A 180 10.74 -17.64 2.31
C SER A 180 12.09 -18.35 2.15
N ARG A 181 13.19 -17.71 2.57
CA ARG A 181 14.55 -18.27 2.49
C ARG A 181 14.96 -19.08 3.71
N SER A 182 14.56 -18.66 4.90
CA SER A 182 15.01 -19.23 6.18
C SER A 182 13.99 -20.16 6.84
N GLY A 183 12.74 -20.16 6.36
CA GLY A 183 11.63 -20.90 6.95
C GLY A 183 11.19 -20.35 8.31
N ASN A 184 11.67 -19.18 8.73
CA ASN A 184 11.39 -18.58 10.03
C ASN A 184 10.49 -17.35 9.88
N GLU A 185 9.19 -17.52 10.08
CA GLU A 185 8.19 -16.44 9.97
C GLU A 185 8.25 -15.49 11.17
N ASN A 186 8.31 -14.18 10.90
CA ASN A 186 8.17 -13.15 11.93
C ASN A 186 6.74 -12.62 11.96
N ASN A 187 5.85 -13.37 12.60
CA ASN A 187 4.43 -13.05 12.72
C ASN A 187 4.15 -11.69 13.38
N HIS A 188 5.10 -11.13 14.14
CA HIS A 188 4.92 -9.82 14.79
C HIS A 188 4.91 -8.68 13.78
N VAL A 189 5.74 -8.74 12.75
CA VAL A 189 5.81 -7.70 11.71
C VAL A 189 4.55 -7.70 10.86
N GLU A 190 4.07 -8.88 10.48
CA GLU A 190 2.79 -9.04 9.78
C GLU A 190 1.63 -8.51 10.61
N LEU A 191 1.60 -8.83 11.91
CA LEU A 191 0.56 -8.34 12.82
C LEU A 191 0.56 -6.81 12.91
N ILE A 192 1.72 -6.18 13.08
CA ILE A 192 1.84 -4.72 13.16
C ILE A 192 1.32 -4.06 11.87
N HIS A 193 1.77 -4.55 10.71
CA HIS A 193 1.31 -4.01 9.43
C HIS A 193 -0.18 -4.27 9.21
N GLY A 194 -0.68 -5.45 9.54
CA GLY A 194 -2.10 -5.79 9.46
C GLY A 194 -2.99 -4.88 10.31
N VAL A 195 -2.54 -4.51 11.52
CA VAL A 195 -3.24 -3.52 12.36
C VAL A 195 -3.27 -2.13 11.70
N LEU A 196 -2.13 -1.68 11.16
CA LEU A 196 -2.05 -0.40 10.46
C LEU A 196 -2.87 -0.38 9.17
N SER A 197 -2.96 -1.49 8.45
CA SER A 197 -3.74 -1.63 7.22
C SER A 197 -5.23 -1.85 7.47
N PHE A 198 -5.65 -2.18 8.69
CA PHE A 198 -7.02 -2.60 9.00
C PHE A 198 -8.10 -1.59 8.57
N ILE A 199 -7.94 -0.33 8.94
CA ILE A 199 -8.89 0.73 8.57
C ILE A 199 -8.74 1.13 7.10
N PRO A 200 -7.53 1.43 6.59
CA PRO A 200 -7.34 1.78 5.19
C PRO A 200 -7.92 0.75 4.22
N ALA A 201 -7.69 -0.55 4.44
CA ALA A 201 -8.17 -1.61 3.56
C ALA A 201 -9.71 -1.66 3.46
N ARG A 202 -10.41 -1.44 4.59
CA ARG A 202 -11.88 -1.40 4.61
C ARG A 202 -12.45 -0.17 3.94
N LEU A 203 -11.79 0.95 4.12
CA LEU A 203 -12.16 2.18 3.43
C LEU A 203 -11.87 2.07 1.92
N ALA A 204 -10.74 1.45 1.51
CA ALA A 204 -10.44 1.18 0.11
C ALA A 204 -11.51 0.26 -0.50
N ALA A 205 -11.90 -0.82 0.20
CA ALA A 205 -12.98 -1.71 -0.22
C ALA A 205 -14.32 -0.97 -0.42
N LEU A 206 -14.67 -0.04 0.48
CA LEU A 206 -15.82 0.86 0.27
C LEU A 206 -15.67 1.71 -0.99
N GLY A 207 -14.47 2.26 -1.22
CA GLY A 207 -14.18 3.01 -2.44
C GLY A 207 -14.34 2.16 -3.71
N TYR A 208 -13.94 0.90 -3.67
CA TYR A 208 -14.13 -0.04 -4.78
C TYR A 208 -15.61 -0.34 -5.01
N ALA A 209 -16.38 -0.59 -3.95
CA ALA A 209 -17.81 -0.82 -4.06
C ALA A 209 -18.55 0.37 -4.69
N VAL A 210 -18.20 1.60 -4.31
CA VAL A 210 -18.79 2.82 -4.89
C VAL A 210 -18.29 3.08 -6.33
N GLY A 211 -17.04 2.74 -6.64
CA GLY A 211 -16.44 2.94 -7.96
C GLY A 211 -16.80 1.87 -9.00
N GLY A 212 -17.30 0.71 -8.58
CA GLY A 212 -17.63 -0.45 -9.40
C GLY A 212 -19.06 -0.94 -9.23
N SER A 213 -19.26 -2.28 -9.27
CA SER A 213 -20.55 -2.91 -8.96
C SER A 213 -20.71 -3.02 -7.45
N PHE A 214 -21.67 -2.26 -6.89
CA PHE A 214 -21.93 -2.26 -5.45
C PHE A 214 -22.48 -3.61 -4.97
N ASP A 215 -23.40 -4.20 -5.73
CA ASP A 215 -24.07 -5.44 -5.35
C ASP A 215 -23.08 -6.60 -5.33
N ASP A 216 -22.29 -6.77 -6.39
CA ASP A 216 -21.29 -7.83 -6.50
C ASP A 216 -20.17 -7.65 -5.45
N ALA A 217 -19.75 -6.39 -5.18
CA ALA A 217 -18.80 -6.06 -4.12
C ALA A 217 -19.32 -6.44 -2.73
N PHE A 218 -20.60 -6.19 -2.47
CA PHE A 218 -21.23 -6.49 -1.19
C PHE A 218 -21.43 -7.99 -0.98
N ASP A 219 -21.75 -8.73 -2.03
CA ASP A 219 -21.84 -10.18 -1.98
C ASP A 219 -20.46 -10.82 -1.75
N ALA A 220 -19.40 -10.33 -2.43
CA ALA A 220 -18.03 -10.75 -2.18
C ALA A 220 -17.57 -10.44 -0.73
N TRP A 221 -17.98 -9.28 -0.18
CA TRP A 221 -17.74 -8.96 1.23
C TRP A 221 -18.43 -9.93 2.18
N ARG A 222 -19.70 -10.32 1.88
CA ARG A 222 -20.46 -11.27 2.69
C ARG A 222 -19.87 -12.68 2.65
N GLU A 223 -19.48 -13.12 1.46
CA GLU A 223 -18.86 -14.44 1.26
C GLU A 223 -17.53 -14.51 2.03
N TYR A 224 -16.70 -13.48 1.88
CA TYR A 224 -15.46 -13.35 2.62
C TYR A 224 -15.65 -13.47 4.14
N ARG A 225 -16.67 -12.83 4.72
CA ARG A 225 -16.97 -12.92 6.16
C ARG A 225 -17.46 -14.30 6.64
N ARG A 226 -17.91 -15.17 5.75
CA ARG A 226 -18.33 -16.54 6.10
C ARG A 226 -17.16 -17.51 6.16
N ASP A 227 -16.08 -17.22 5.44
CA ASP A 227 -14.89 -18.07 5.28
C ASP A 227 -13.77 -17.72 6.28
N ASP A 228 -14.12 -17.16 7.44
CA ASP A 228 -13.26 -16.42 8.39
C ASP A 228 -12.39 -17.32 9.28
N ASP A 229 -11.76 -18.35 8.73
CA ASP A 229 -10.81 -19.24 9.43
C ASP A 229 -9.34 -18.74 9.36
N GLU A 230 -9.07 -17.57 8.75
CA GLU A 230 -7.71 -17.07 8.57
C GLU A 230 -7.22 -16.12 9.67
N PRO A 231 -5.91 -16.17 9.99
CA PRO A 231 -5.32 -15.30 11.00
C PRO A 231 -5.40 -13.82 10.58
N PHE A 232 -5.67 -12.97 11.55
CA PHE A 232 -5.95 -11.53 11.43
C PHE A 232 -5.08 -10.74 10.44
N PRO A 233 -3.75 -10.91 10.30
CA PRO A 233 -3.01 -10.07 9.35
C PRO A 233 -3.40 -10.31 7.89
N LYS A 234 -3.57 -11.57 7.49
CA LYS A 234 -3.93 -11.97 6.12
C LYS A 234 -5.35 -11.56 5.74
N THR A 235 -6.25 -11.54 6.71
CA THR A 235 -7.63 -11.09 6.57
C THR A 235 -7.73 -9.65 6.05
N THR A 236 -6.78 -8.79 6.41
CA THR A 236 -6.83 -7.37 6.03
C THR A 236 -6.53 -7.15 4.53
N ASP A 237 -5.54 -7.82 3.99
CA ASP A 237 -5.21 -7.71 2.56
C ASP A 237 -6.27 -8.37 1.68
N ARG A 238 -6.79 -9.52 2.10
CA ARG A 238 -7.81 -10.26 1.38
C ARG A 238 -9.15 -9.55 1.27
N ILE A 239 -9.55 -8.74 2.26
CA ILE A 239 -10.82 -8.02 2.17
C ILE A 239 -10.80 -6.99 1.04
N SER A 240 -9.69 -6.27 0.86
CA SER A 240 -9.54 -5.32 -0.24
C SER A 240 -9.48 -6.02 -1.60
N ALA A 241 -8.81 -7.17 -1.67
CA ALA A 241 -8.74 -8.02 -2.85
C ALA A 241 -10.10 -8.60 -3.23
N ALA A 242 -10.80 -9.27 -2.29
CA ALA A 242 -12.10 -9.89 -2.54
C ALA A 242 -13.16 -8.88 -2.99
N VAL A 243 -13.29 -7.76 -2.26
CA VAL A 243 -14.26 -6.72 -2.60
C VAL A 243 -13.89 -6.00 -3.89
N GLY A 244 -12.60 -5.76 -4.14
CA GLY A 244 -12.13 -5.16 -5.39
C GLY A 244 -12.42 -6.05 -6.60
N CYS A 245 -12.16 -7.35 -6.51
CA CYS A 245 -12.50 -8.30 -7.56
C CYS A 245 -14.01 -8.37 -7.77
N GLY A 246 -14.83 -8.51 -6.71
CA GLY A 246 -16.29 -8.49 -6.83
C GLY A 246 -16.80 -7.20 -7.47
N ALA A 247 -16.28 -6.03 -7.06
CA ALA A 247 -16.66 -4.75 -7.65
C ALA A 247 -16.29 -4.62 -9.14
N MET A 248 -15.28 -5.37 -9.61
CA MET A 248 -14.83 -5.40 -11.00
C MET A 248 -15.66 -6.38 -11.85
N GLU A 249 -16.22 -7.42 -11.25
CA GLU A 249 -17.04 -8.47 -11.88
C GLU A 249 -18.47 -7.97 -12.07
N VAL A 250 -18.73 -7.22 -13.14
CA VAL A 250 -20.09 -6.75 -13.44
C VAL A 250 -20.96 -7.90 -13.92
N GLY A 251 -21.94 -8.31 -13.10
CA GLY A 251 -22.88 -9.38 -13.44
C GLY A 251 -22.23 -10.76 -13.57
N GLY A 252 -21.17 -11.05 -12.79
CA GLY A 252 -20.47 -12.33 -12.80
C GLY A 252 -19.49 -12.52 -13.97
N ASN A 253 -19.20 -11.48 -14.73
CA ASN A 253 -18.23 -11.51 -15.82
C ASN A 253 -16.80 -11.33 -15.27
N VAL A 254 -16.13 -12.43 -15.00
CA VAL A 254 -14.72 -12.45 -14.59
C VAL A 254 -13.83 -12.09 -15.80
N PRO A 255 -12.83 -11.22 -15.66
CA PRO A 255 -11.89 -10.93 -16.74
C PRO A 255 -11.21 -12.19 -17.25
N ALA A 256 -11.30 -12.43 -18.57
CA ALA A 256 -10.79 -13.65 -19.19
C ALA A 256 -9.26 -13.61 -19.43
N THR A 257 -8.67 -12.43 -19.42
CA THR A 257 -7.22 -12.23 -19.71
C THR A 257 -6.52 -11.43 -18.62
N ASN A 258 -5.24 -11.66 -18.45
CA ASN A 258 -4.39 -10.91 -17.52
C ASN A 258 -4.41 -9.39 -17.81
N GLU A 259 -4.41 -9.01 -19.08
CA GLU A 259 -4.51 -7.61 -19.51
C GLU A 259 -5.83 -6.96 -19.07
N ALA A 260 -6.95 -7.65 -19.29
CA ALA A 260 -8.28 -7.15 -18.92
C ALA A 260 -8.42 -7.01 -17.39
N ALA A 261 -7.91 -8.00 -16.63
CA ALA A 261 -7.91 -7.99 -15.17
C ALA A 261 -7.07 -6.83 -14.63
N ALA A 262 -5.83 -6.69 -15.08
CA ALA A 262 -4.93 -5.63 -14.65
C ALA A 262 -5.49 -4.24 -15.00
N GLY A 263 -5.99 -4.05 -16.22
CA GLY A 263 -6.59 -2.79 -16.64
C GLY A 263 -7.90 -2.47 -15.92
N GLY A 264 -8.72 -3.48 -15.63
CA GLY A 264 -9.95 -3.35 -14.84
C GLY A 264 -9.67 -2.90 -13.42
N ALA A 265 -8.78 -3.62 -12.74
CA ALA A 265 -8.38 -3.32 -11.37
C ALA A 265 -7.79 -1.91 -11.25
N MET A 266 -6.86 -1.51 -12.13
CA MET A 266 -6.27 -0.18 -12.06
C MET A 266 -7.26 0.95 -12.32
N ARG A 267 -8.22 0.77 -13.24
CA ARG A 267 -9.32 1.74 -13.44
C ARG A 267 -10.17 1.88 -12.18
N LEU A 268 -10.48 0.78 -11.49
CA LEU A 268 -11.26 0.81 -10.26
C LEU A 268 -10.49 1.47 -9.12
N VAL A 269 -9.20 1.17 -8.96
CA VAL A 269 -8.30 1.85 -8.02
C VAL A 269 -8.31 3.37 -8.26
N THR A 270 -8.18 3.78 -9.51
CA THR A 270 -8.18 5.21 -9.87
C THR A 270 -9.53 5.89 -9.52
N ARG A 271 -10.67 5.24 -9.80
CA ARG A 271 -12.00 5.76 -9.43
C ARG A 271 -12.16 5.88 -7.92
N ALA A 272 -11.75 4.86 -7.17
CA ALA A 272 -11.79 4.86 -5.71
C ALA A 272 -10.89 5.96 -5.12
N LEU A 273 -9.72 6.21 -5.71
CA LEU A 273 -8.83 7.29 -5.30
C LEU A 273 -9.47 8.67 -5.53
N PHE A 274 -10.10 8.90 -6.69
CA PHE A 274 -10.84 10.15 -6.95
C PHE A 274 -11.99 10.33 -5.98
N PHE A 275 -12.74 9.27 -5.66
CA PHE A 275 -13.79 9.31 -4.65
C PHE A 275 -13.23 9.74 -3.28
N TRP A 276 -12.11 9.16 -2.84
CA TRP A 276 -11.46 9.53 -1.58
C TRP A 276 -11.00 10.98 -1.55
N ILE A 277 -10.33 11.45 -2.62
CA ILE A 277 -9.89 12.84 -2.73
C ILE A 277 -11.09 13.79 -2.65
N THR A 278 -12.20 13.44 -3.30
CA THR A 278 -13.43 14.24 -3.26
C THR A 278 -13.99 14.30 -1.84
N VAL A 279 -14.09 13.17 -1.14
CA VAL A 279 -14.55 13.12 0.26
C VAL A 279 -13.65 13.96 1.16
N LEU A 280 -12.33 13.83 1.03
CA LEU A 280 -11.36 14.60 1.81
C LEU A 280 -11.45 16.10 1.51
N ALA A 281 -11.66 16.49 0.25
CA ALA A 281 -11.87 17.89 -0.11
C ALA A 281 -13.13 18.46 0.52
N LEU A 282 -14.24 17.71 0.51
CA LEU A 282 -15.49 18.11 1.17
C LEU A 282 -15.28 18.21 2.69
N MET A 283 -14.67 17.22 3.34
CA MET A 283 -14.37 17.28 4.78
C MET A 283 -13.53 18.52 5.14
N THR A 284 -12.57 18.89 4.29
CA THR A 284 -11.74 20.07 4.51
C THR A 284 -12.55 21.37 4.36
N LEU A 285 -13.44 21.45 3.37
CA LEU A 285 -14.34 22.60 3.18
C LEU A 285 -15.27 22.80 4.38
N PHE A 286 -15.72 21.73 5.02
CA PHE A 286 -16.55 21.80 6.23
C PHE A 286 -15.74 21.95 7.53
N GLY A 287 -14.42 22.12 7.45
CA GLY A 287 -13.54 22.30 8.62
C GLY A 287 -13.29 21.04 9.46
N TRP A 288 -13.62 19.85 8.94
CA TRP A 288 -13.46 18.57 9.64
C TRP A 288 -12.09 17.92 9.45
N ALA A 289 -11.34 18.34 8.44
CA ALA A 289 -9.98 17.87 8.16
C ALA A 289 -9.03 19.07 8.09
N VAL A 290 -8.50 19.49 9.22
CA VAL A 290 -7.51 20.59 9.32
C VAL A 290 -6.12 20.02 9.58
#